data_daed133ed19aaa978ce4633933590385
#
_entry.id   daed133ed19aaa978ce4633933590385
#
_cell.length_a   1.000
_cell.length_b   1.000
_cell.length_c   1.000
_cell.angle_alpha   90.00
_cell.angle_beta   90.00
_cell.angle_gamma   90.00
#
_symmetry.space_group_name_H-M   'P 1'
#
loop_
_entity.id
_entity.type
_entity.pdbx_description
1 polymer ?
#
loop_
_entity_poly.entity_id
_entity_poly.type
_entity_poly.pdbx_seq_one_letter_code
_entity_poly.pdbx_strand_id
1 'polypeptide(L)'
;MRRISDLPNVVAMKVTGGSSIALTIQAFQLCGDRILVSDPMPDRWFFTIPKYGQQWAGAGPFYCMQTPENPRIVRIFDNLIKGEIDKAMDIFWEMSRPGPQGSLADSYFHTGIVTALTDKYAHWCAGGNGGTVRQPTGRLYDYQKDGIRAGMKALGITPREPEEEFYVGRVNYAKGYRLKKYEA
;
A
#
# COMPACT_ATOMS: atom_id res chain seq x y z
N MET A 1 17.01 18.17 -5.52
CA MET A 1 15.67 18.39 -4.95
C MET A 1 15.29 19.87 -4.96
N ARG A 2 16.03 20.79 -4.32
CA ARG A 2 15.62 22.21 -4.23
C ARG A 2 15.28 22.86 -5.58
N ARG A 3 16.07 22.62 -6.64
CA ARG A 3 15.79 23.14 -8.00
C ARG A 3 14.44 22.68 -8.56
N ILE A 4 13.89 21.57 -8.11
CA ILE A 4 12.58 21.06 -8.53
C ILE A 4 11.47 21.85 -7.83
N SER A 5 11.67 22.19 -6.54
CA SER A 5 10.70 22.99 -5.79
C SER A 5 10.67 24.47 -6.20
N ASP A 6 11.63 24.91 -7.04
CA ASP A 6 11.64 26.26 -7.61
C ASP A 6 10.76 26.37 -8.89
N LEU A 7 10.30 25.26 -9.43
CA LEU A 7 9.45 25.24 -10.61
C LEU A 7 8.01 25.66 -10.24
N PRO A 8 7.41 26.61 -10.96
CA PRO A 8 6.15 27.24 -10.53
C PRO A 8 4.94 26.30 -10.50
N ASN A 9 4.99 25.19 -11.22
CA ASN A 9 3.89 24.20 -11.30
C ASN A 9 4.13 22.96 -10.44
N VAL A 10 5.24 22.90 -9.69
CA VAL A 10 5.50 21.81 -8.74
C VAL A 10 4.97 22.23 -7.38
N VAL A 11 3.86 21.63 -6.95
CA VAL A 11 3.19 21.97 -5.67
C VAL A 11 3.38 20.88 -4.61
N ALA A 12 3.74 19.69 -5.02
CA ALA A 12 3.94 18.56 -4.11
C ALA A 12 4.98 17.57 -4.64
N MET A 13 5.61 16.83 -3.74
CA MET A 13 6.57 15.79 -4.06
C MET A 13 6.39 14.58 -3.14
N LYS A 14 6.24 13.41 -3.75
CA LYS A 14 6.31 12.13 -3.03
C LYS A 14 7.75 11.63 -3.06
N VAL A 15 8.32 11.40 -1.89
CA VAL A 15 9.67 10.87 -1.74
C VAL A 15 9.59 9.40 -1.39
N THR A 16 9.87 8.55 -2.37
CA THR A 16 10.01 7.11 -2.13
C THR A 16 11.51 6.82 -2.00
N GLY A 17 12.07 7.16 -0.87
CA GLY A 17 13.52 7.16 -0.62
C GLY A 17 14.13 5.77 -0.45
N GLY A 18 13.54 4.72 -1.01
CA GLY A 18 14.04 3.36 -0.85
C GLY A 18 14.19 2.99 0.63
N SER A 19 15.39 2.62 1.03
CA SER A 19 15.71 2.18 2.40
C SER A 19 16.08 3.31 3.36
N SER A 20 16.31 4.55 2.89
CA SER A 20 16.89 5.60 3.73
C SER A 20 15.89 6.70 4.13
N ILE A 21 15.56 6.77 5.42
CA ILE A 21 14.83 7.89 6.00
C ILE A 21 15.59 9.23 5.87
N ALA A 22 16.93 9.19 5.76
CA ALA A 22 17.75 10.39 5.59
C ALA A 22 17.38 11.16 4.32
N LEU A 23 17.06 10.47 3.22
CA LEU A 23 16.62 11.11 1.98
C LEU A 23 15.28 11.82 2.14
N THR A 24 14.35 11.20 2.87
CA THR A 24 13.07 11.83 3.23
C THR A 24 13.27 13.08 4.08
N ILE A 25 14.12 13.00 5.10
CA ILE A 25 14.45 14.15 5.95
C ILE A 25 15.04 15.29 5.12
N GLN A 26 15.99 14.99 4.23
CA GLN A 26 16.58 15.99 3.32
C GLN A 26 15.53 16.63 2.42
N ALA A 27 14.57 15.85 1.92
CA ALA A 27 13.50 16.39 1.08
C ALA A 27 12.61 17.39 1.84
N PHE A 28 12.22 17.07 3.08
CA PHE A 28 11.49 18.00 3.93
C PHE A 28 12.30 19.26 4.22
N GLN A 29 13.58 19.12 4.57
CA GLN A 29 14.45 20.25 4.89
C GLN A 29 14.74 21.16 3.71
N LEU A 30 14.87 20.60 2.51
CA LEU A 30 15.23 21.33 1.29
C LEU A 30 14.03 21.93 0.56
N CYS A 31 12.86 21.32 0.68
CA CYS A 31 11.72 21.62 -0.17
C CYS A 31 10.43 21.91 0.60
N GLY A 32 10.32 21.50 1.87
CA GLY A 32 9.09 21.59 2.66
C GLY A 32 8.60 23.01 2.97
N ASP A 33 9.47 24.00 2.81
CA ASP A 33 9.13 25.42 2.90
C ASP A 33 8.40 25.97 1.64
N ARG A 34 8.36 25.19 0.55
CA ARG A 34 7.85 25.62 -0.77
C ARG A 34 6.79 24.73 -1.35
N ILE A 35 6.92 23.44 -1.14
CA ILE A 35 6.02 22.44 -1.69
C ILE A 35 5.64 21.40 -0.64
N LEU A 36 4.52 20.73 -0.81
CA LEU A 36 4.10 19.64 0.06
C LEU A 36 4.97 18.40 -0.17
N VAL A 37 5.73 18.01 0.83
CA VAL A 37 6.52 16.77 0.79
C VAL A 37 5.77 15.64 1.48
N SER A 38 5.84 14.44 0.91
CA SER A 38 5.22 13.23 1.47
C SER A 38 6.18 12.05 1.45
N ASP A 39 6.26 11.34 2.57
CA ASP A 39 6.76 9.97 2.61
C ASP A 39 5.56 9.01 2.55
N PRO A 40 5.55 7.99 1.69
CA PRO A 40 4.43 7.05 1.57
C PRO A 40 4.40 5.99 2.65
N MET A 41 5.45 5.84 3.45
CA MET A 41 5.62 4.74 4.41
C MET A 41 5.00 5.07 5.76
N PRO A 42 3.97 4.33 6.23
CA PRO A 42 3.25 4.65 7.47
C PRO A 42 4.11 4.59 8.73
N ASP A 43 5.13 3.73 8.78
CA ASP A 43 6.11 3.67 9.87
C ASP A 43 6.86 4.99 10.05
N ARG A 44 7.09 5.73 8.95
CA ARG A 44 7.77 7.02 8.97
C ARG A 44 6.86 8.18 9.31
N TRP A 45 5.55 8.02 9.19
CA TRP A 45 4.59 9.08 9.54
C TRP A 45 4.64 9.47 11.01
N PHE A 46 5.00 8.55 11.90
CA PHE A 46 5.23 8.81 13.32
C PHE A 46 6.31 9.87 13.58
N PHE A 47 7.15 10.09 12.59
CA PHE A 47 8.18 11.11 12.61
C PHE A 47 7.88 12.28 11.67
N THR A 48 7.46 12.00 10.44
CA THR A 48 7.30 13.04 9.40
C THR A 48 6.12 13.95 9.65
N ILE A 49 5.03 13.45 10.22
CA ILE A 49 3.85 14.26 10.53
C ILE A 49 4.14 15.19 11.70
N PRO A 50 4.53 14.72 12.90
CA PRO A 50 4.74 15.63 14.03
C PRO A 50 5.96 16.54 13.87
N LYS A 51 7.02 16.10 13.18
CA LYS A 51 8.25 16.87 13.05
C LYS A 51 8.28 17.83 11.87
N TYR A 52 7.70 17.44 10.74
CA TYR A 52 7.77 18.19 9.48
C TYR A 52 6.40 18.62 8.95
N GLY A 53 5.31 18.31 9.65
CA GLY A 53 3.96 18.69 9.24
C GLY A 53 3.52 18.06 7.92
N GLN A 54 3.88 16.79 7.68
CA GLN A 54 3.40 16.08 6.48
C GLN A 54 1.88 16.10 6.44
N GLN A 55 1.30 16.59 5.33
CA GLN A 55 -0.14 16.83 5.20
C GLN A 55 -0.86 15.79 4.36
N TRP A 56 -0.13 14.98 3.59
CA TRP A 56 -0.70 13.99 2.71
C TRP A 56 0.21 12.78 2.57
N ALA A 57 -0.37 11.66 2.15
CA ALA A 57 0.38 10.46 1.86
C ALA A 57 -0.01 9.92 0.48
N GLY A 58 0.98 9.74 -0.38
CA GLY A 58 0.83 8.94 -1.59
C GLY A 58 0.91 7.47 -1.18
N ALA A 59 -0.23 6.87 -0.89
CA ALA A 59 -0.29 5.54 -0.31
C ALA A 59 0.41 4.48 -1.18
N GLY A 60 1.06 3.54 -0.50
CA GLY A 60 1.45 2.25 -1.03
C GLY A 60 0.25 1.26 -0.95
N PRO A 61 0.51 -0.03 -0.79
CA PRO A 61 -0.52 -1.10 -0.82
C PRO A 61 -1.49 -1.09 0.36
N PHE A 62 -1.40 -0.13 1.25
CA PHE A 62 -2.17 -0.06 2.49
C PHE A 62 -3.68 0.11 2.32
N TYR A 63 -4.14 0.50 1.14
CA TYR A 63 -5.58 0.58 0.82
C TYR A 63 -6.30 -0.77 0.98
N CYS A 64 -5.60 -1.90 0.84
CA CYS A 64 -6.17 -3.23 1.06
C CYS A 64 -6.16 -3.67 2.54
N MET A 65 -5.62 -2.85 3.44
CA MET A 65 -5.60 -3.10 4.89
C MET A 65 -6.70 -2.35 5.64
N GLN A 66 -7.61 -1.73 4.92
CA GLN A 66 -8.71 -0.95 5.48
C GLN A 66 -10.00 -1.18 4.69
N THR A 67 -11.13 -0.84 5.33
CA THR A 67 -12.44 -0.80 4.67
C THR A 67 -13.08 0.56 4.92
N PRO A 68 -14.17 0.91 4.21
CA PRO A 68 -14.93 2.15 4.52
C PRO A 68 -15.38 2.22 5.98
N GLU A 69 -15.75 1.08 6.58
CA GLU A 69 -16.22 0.98 7.97
C GLU A 69 -15.05 1.04 8.98
N ASN A 70 -13.86 0.64 8.55
CA ASN A 70 -12.64 0.70 9.36
C ASN A 70 -11.48 1.28 8.56
N PRO A 71 -11.43 2.61 8.37
CA PRO A 71 -10.41 3.30 7.58
C PRO A 71 -9.10 3.47 8.40
N ARG A 72 -8.40 2.37 8.65
CA ARG A 72 -7.23 2.30 9.52
C ARG A 72 -6.15 3.31 9.17
N ILE A 73 -5.81 3.40 7.89
CA ILE A 73 -4.75 4.31 7.41
C ILE A 73 -5.12 5.77 7.63
N VAL A 74 -6.39 6.12 7.36
CA VAL A 74 -6.90 7.48 7.63
C VAL A 74 -6.83 7.78 9.12
N ARG A 75 -7.27 6.85 9.97
CA ARG A 75 -7.23 7.01 11.43
C ARG A 75 -5.81 7.15 11.98
N ILE A 76 -4.83 6.40 11.46
CA ILE A 76 -3.42 6.60 11.83
C ILE A 76 -3.00 8.02 11.51
N PHE A 77 -3.24 8.48 10.29
CA PHE A 77 -2.85 9.81 9.83
C PHE A 77 -3.49 10.92 10.68
N ASP A 78 -4.80 10.83 10.88
CA ASP A 78 -5.57 11.80 11.69
C ASP A 78 -5.12 11.85 13.14
N ASN A 79 -4.85 10.69 13.76
CA ASN A 79 -4.36 10.62 15.13
C ASN A 79 -2.97 11.27 15.25
N LEU A 80 -2.08 11.03 14.28
CA LEU A 80 -0.76 11.67 14.26
C LEU A 80 -0.85 13.18 14.10
N ILE A 81 -1.75 13.69 13.26
CA ILE A 81 -2.00 15.14 13.13
C ILE A 81 -2.48 15.74 14.45
N LYS A 82 -3.30 15.00 15.20
CA LYS A 82 -3.82 15.44 16.52
C LYS A 82 -2.82 15.26 17.67
N GLY A 83 -1.66 14.64 17.41
CA GLY A 83 -0.68 14.30 18.45
C GLY A 83 -1.04 13.08 19.29
N GLU A 84 -2.06 12.31 18.90
CA GLU A 84 -2.51 11.10 19.58
C GLU A 84 -1.67 9.88 19.14
N ILE A 85 -0.37 9.93 19.43
CA ILE A 85 0.63 8.99 18.91
C ILE A 85 0.32 7.56 19.35
N ASP A 86 -0.06 7.33 20.60
CA ASP A 86 -0.34 5.99 21.13
C ASP A 86 -1.54 5.35 20.39
N LYS A 87 -2.60 6.11 20.14
CA LYS A 87 -3.74 5.62 19.36
C LYS A 87 -3.37 5.27 17.90
N ALA A 88 -2.49 6.06 17.31
CA ALA A 88 -1.98 5.75 15.98
C ALA A 88 -1.12 4.48 16.00
N MET A 89 -0.29 4.32 17.03
CA MET A 89 0.59 3.17 17.22
C MET A 89 -0.21 1.87 17.41
N ASP A 90 -1.29 1.89 18.19
CA ASP A 90 -2.16 0.73 18.39
C ASP A 90 -2.73 0.22 17.06
N ILE A 91 -3.20 1.14 16.20
CA ILE A 91 -3.73 0.79 14.87
C ILE A 91 -2.61 0.26 13.97
N PHE A 92 -1.43 0.88 14.02
CA PHE A 92 -0.28 0.44 13.23
C PHE A 92 0.15 -0.98 13.60
N TRP A 93 0.21 -1.30 14.89
CA TRP A 93 0.51 -2.64 15.37
C TRP A 93 -0.58 -3.65 15.04
N GLU A 94 -1.86 -3.26 15.08
CA GLU A 94 -2.95 -4.12 14.61
C GLU A 94 -2.72 -4.55 13.15
N MET A 95 -2.32 -3.62 12.28
CA MET A 95 -2.04 -3.89 10.87
C MET A 95 -0.77 -4.69 10.64
N SER A 96 0.20 -4.59 11.54
CA SER A 96 1.50 -5.23 11.46
C SER A 96 1.56 -6.59 12.15
N ARG A 97 0.48 -7.04 12.80
CA ARG A 97 0.45 -8.35 13.48
C ARG A 97 0.70 -9.48 12.49
N PRO A 98 1.68 -10.36 12.75
CA PRO A 98 1.89 -11.52 11.92
C PRO A 98 0.69 -12.46 12.04
N GLY A 99 0.10 -12.84 10.92
CA GLY A 99 -0.77 -14.01 10.83
C GLY A 99 0.05 -15.30 10.81
N PRO A 100 -0.58 -16.48 10.69
CA PRO A 100 0.11 -17.77 10.62
C PRO A 100 1.15 -17.88 9.48
N GLN A 101 1.10 -16.95 8.50
CA GLN A 101 1.98 -16.92 7.33
C GLN A 101 2.69 -15.55 7.17
N GLY A 102 2.89 -14.84 8.26
CA GLY A 102 3.44 -13.48 8.25
C GLY A 102 2.36 -12.39 8.22
N SER A 103 2.78 -11.14 8.35
CA SER A 103 1.87 -10.01 8.20
C SER A 103 1.57 -9.76 6.72
N LEU A 104 0.45 -9.09 6.44
CA LEU A 104 0.17 -8.63 5.08
C LEU A 104 1.29 -7.69 4.58
N ALA A 105 1.86 -6.86 5.48
CA ALA A 105 3.01 -6.02 5.19
C ALA A 105 4.23 -6.87 4.78
N ASP A 106 4.54 -7.95 5.51
CA ASP A 106 5.65 -8.84 5.18
C ASP A 106 5.48 -9.47 3.80
N SER A 107 4.26 -9.86 3.44
CA SER A 107 3.96 -10.42 2.11
C SER A 107 4.29 -9.44 0.98
N TYR A 108 4.21 -8.13 1.22
CA TYR A 108 4.62 -7.11 0.27
C TYR A 108 6.13 -6.95 0.18
N PHE A 109 6.84 -6.99 1.30
CA PHE A 109 8.28 -6.75 1.33
C PHE A 109 9.11 -7.96 0.91
N HIS A 110 8.62 -9.17 1.15
CA HIS A 110 9.33 -10.40 0.79
C HIS A 110 9.25 -10.77 -0.69
N THR A 111 8.42 -10.12 -1.49
CA THR A 111 8.30 -10.39 -2.92
C THR A 111 9.38 -9.71 -3.78
N GLY A 112 10.31 -8.99 -3.17
CA GLY A 112 11.41 -8.31 -3.87
C GLY A 112 10.93 -7.16 -4.76
N ILE A 113 11.51 -7.05 -5.96
CA ILE A 113 11.28 -5.93 -6.89
C ILE A 113 9.83 -5.88 -7.44
N VAL A 114 9.02 -6.90 -7.20
CA VAL A 114 7.72 -7.09 -7.88
C VAL A 114 6.53 -6.82 -6.97
N THR A 115 6.51 -5.64 -6.35
CA THR A 115 5.36 -5.19 -5.54
C THR A 115 4.08 -5.06 -6.37
N ALA A 116 4.18 -4.68 -7.65
CA ALA A 116 3.02 -4.44 -8.50
C ALA A 116 2.05 -5.64 -8.62
N LEU A 117 2.57 -6.86 -8.56
CA LEU A 117 1.75 -8.06 -8.70
C LEU A 117 1.02 -8.40 -7.41
N THR A 118 1.72 -8.33 -6.27
CA THR A 118 1.12 -8.47 -4.94
C THR A 118 0.10 -7.38 -4.66
N ASP A 119 0.42 -6.14 -5.05
CA ASP A 119 -0.50 -5.01 -4.96
C ASP A 119 -1.78 -5.24 -5.74
N LYS A 120 -1.67 -5.71 -6.99
CA LYS A 120 -2.85 -6.00 -7.81
C LYS A 120 -3.71 -7.13 -7.24
N TYR A 121 -3.08 -8.17 -6.71
CA TYR A 121 -3.80 -9.29 -6.11
C TYR A 121 -4.52 -8.87 -4.82
N ALA A 122 -3.82 -8.18 -3.91
CA ALA A 122 -4.42 -7.68 -2.68
C ALA A 122 -5.52 -6.64 -2.96
N HIS A 123 -5.32 -5.76 -3.95
CA HIS A 123 -6.34 -4.81 -4.38
C HIS A 123 -7.58 -5.53 -4.95
N TRP A 124 -7.38 -6.59 -5.74
CA TRP A 124 -8.50 -7.41 -6.21
C TRP A 124 -9.22 -8.11 -5.05
N CYS A 125 -8.50 -8.69 -4.11
CA CYS A 125 -9.08 -9.29 -2.90
C CYS A 125 -9.96 -8.29 -2.13
N ALA A 126 -9.59 -7.01 -2.13
CA ALA A 126 -10.35 -5.91 -1.50
C ALA A 126 -11.45 -5.32 -2.42
N GLY A 127 -11.72 -5.90 -3.58
CA GLY A 127 -12.78 -5.47 -4.50
C GLY A 127 -12.32 -4.67 -5.72
N GLY A 128 -11.02 -4.54 -5.96
CA GLY A 128 -10.45 -3.93 -7.17
C GLY A 128 -10.63 -4.78 -8.43
N ASN A 129 -10.10 -4.29 -9.56
CA ASN A 129 -10.32 -4.96 -10.85
C ASN A 129 -9.51 -6.26 -11.03
N GLY A 130 -8.30 -6.36 -10.46
CA GLY A 130 -7.40 -7.49 -10.72
C GLY A 130 -6.74 -7.44 -12.10
N GLY A 131 -6.46 -8.63 -12.64
CA GLY A 131 -5.76 -8.84 -13.91
C GLY A 131 -4.26 -9.05 -13.72
N THR A 132 -3.66 -9.77 -14.64
CA THR A 132 -2.22 -10.04 -14.63
C THR A 132 -1.41 -8.77 -14.93
N VAL A 133 -0.12 -8.83 -14.63
CA VAL A 133 0.84 -7.79 -15.02
C VAL A 133 1.50 -8.16 -16.35
N ARG A 134 2.09 -7.16 -17.01
CA ARG A 134 2.82 -7.38 -18.28
C ARG A 134 4.14 -8.09 -18.01
N GLN A 135 4.55 -8.91 -18.98
CA GLN A 135 5.90 -9.50 -18.99
C GLN A 135 6.96 -8.37 -19.07
N PRO A 136 8.13 -8.56 -18.47
CA PRO A 136 8.68 -9.79 -17.86
C PRO A 136 8.34 -10.00 -16.38
N THR A 137 7.34 -9.30 -15.84
CA THR A 137 6.93 -9.46 -14.44
C THR A 137 6.49 -10.91 -14.18
N GLY A 138 6.99 -11.49 -13.10
CA GLY A 138 6.73 -12.88 -12.73
C GLY A 138 5.27 -13.18 -12.40
N ARG A 139 5.03 -14.37 -11.88
CA ARG A 139 3.73 -14.82 -11.37
C ARG A 139 3.75 -14.79 -9.84
N LEU A 140 2.58 -14.63 -9.24
CA LEU A 140 2.39 -14.92 -7.82
C LEU A 140 2.38 -16.43 -7.62
N TYR A 141 3.16 -16.87 -6.64
CA TYR A 141 3.09 -18.23 -6.16
C TYR A 141 1.93 -18.38 -5.17
N ASP A 142 1.44 -19.61 -5.01
CA ASP A 142 0.28 -19.88 -4.15
C ASP A 142 0.55 -19.44 -2.70
N TYR A 143 1.74 -19.70 -2.16
CA TYR A 143 2.08 -19.26 -0.79
C TYR A 143 2.00 -17.74 -0.60
N GLN A 144 2.29 -16.95 -1.63
CA GLN A 144 2.18 -15.48 -1.59
C GLN A 144 0.71 -15.05 -1.57
N LYS A 145 -0.11 -15.68 -2.40
CA LYS A 145 -1.55 -15.44 -2.46
C LYS A 145 -2.20 -15.82 -1.12
N ASP A 146 -1.85 -16.98 -0.59
CA ASP A 146 -2.34 -17.48 0.70
C ASP A 146 -1.94 -16.55 1.85
N GLY A 147 -0.70 -16.05 1.85
CA GLY A 147 -0.23 -15.07 2.82
C GLY A 147 -1.03 -13.77 2.79
N ILE A 148 -1.29 -13.22 1.59
CA ILE A 148 -2.11 -12.01 1.41
C ILE A 148 -3.54 -12.25 1.93
N ARG A 149 -4.15 -13.38 1.55
CA ARG A 149 -5.52 -13.72 1.96
C ARG A 149 -5.63 -13.94 3.49
N ALA A 150 -4.65 -14.62 4.08
CA ALA A 150 -4.58 -14.82 5.52
C ALA A 150 -4.42 -13.50 6.28
N GLY A 151 -3.52 -12.63 5.83
CA GLY A 151 -3.34 -11.30 6.40
C GLY A 151 -4.60 -10.44 6.34
N MET A 152 -5.31 -10.44 5.21
CA MET A 152 -6.58 -9.72 5.07
C MET A 152 -7.65 -10.26 6.03
N LYS A 153 -7.78 -11.60 6.14
CA LYS A 153 -8.72 -12.23 7.09
C LYS A 153 -8.40 -11.86 8.54
N ALA A 154 -7.12 -11.80 8.90
CA ALA A 154 -6.68 -11.37 10.23
C ALA A 154 -7.08 -9.92 10.55
N LEU A 155 -7.24 -9.07 9.52
CA LEU A 155 -7.75 -7.70 9.63
C LEU A 155 -9.29 -7.61 9.54
N GLY A 156 -10.00 -8.75 9.51
CA GLY A 156 -11.45 -8.77 9.35
C GLY A 156 -11.94 -8.46 7.93
N ILE A 157 -11.05 -8.52 6.94
CA ILE A 157 -11.39 -8.29 5.53
C ILE A 157 -11.60 -9.64 4.85
N THR A 158 -12.77 -9.87 4.27
CA THR A 158 -13.07 -11.08 3.50
C THR A 158 -12.49 -10.96 2.08
N PRO A 159 -11.46 -11.75 1.73
CA PRO A 159 -10.90 -11.73 0.39
C PRO A 159 -11.92 -12.18 -0.64
N ARG A 160 -11.89 -11.54 -1.81
CA ARG A 160 -12.79 -11.82 -2.92
C ARG A 160 -12.58 -13.23 -3.50
N GLU A 161 -13.64 -13.77 -4.10
CA GLU A 161 -13.71 -15.04 -4.84
C GLU A 161 -14.57 -14.87 -6.12
N PRO A 162 -14.42 -15.74 -7.15
CA PRO A 162 -13.40 -16.78 -7.28
C PRO A 162 -12.07 -16.22 -7.83
N GLU A 163 -10.96 -16.90 -7.58
CA GLU A 163 -9.64 -16.45 -8.04
C GLU A 163 -9.51 -16.33 -9.56
N GLU A 164 -10.32 -17.07 -10.32
CA GLU A 164 -10.39 -16.91 -11.77
C GLU A 164 -10.67 -15.46 -12.20
N GLU A 165 -11.50 -14.75 -11.42
CA GLU A 165 -11.81 -13.34 -11.66
C GLU A 165 -10.55 -12.47 -11.61
N PHE A 166 -9.57 -12.78 -10.73
CA PHE A 166 -8.32 -12.06 -10.69
C PHE A 166 -7.57 -12.13 -12.03
N TYR A 167 -7.45 -13.31 -12.60
CA TYR A 167 -6.68 -13.50 -13.84
C TYR A 167 -7.35 -12.91 -15.07
N VAL A 168 -8.67 -12.98 -15.11
CA VAL A 168 -9.48 -12.39 -16.20
C VAL A 168 -9.63 -10.88 -16.04
N GLY A 169 -9.63 -10.40 -14.82
CA GLY A 169 -9.99 -9.04 -14.42
C GLY A 169 -11.49 -8.90 -14.19
N ARG A 170 -11.87 -8.26 -13.09
CA ARG A 170 -13.26 -8.14 -12.62
C ARG A 170 -14.24 -7.66 -13.70
N VAL A 171 -13.86 -6.59 -14.43
CA VAL A 171 -14.72 -6.02 -15.48
C VAL A 171 -14.96 -7.01 -16.61
N ASN A 172 -13.93 -7.75 -17.02
CA ASN A 172 -14.05 -8.76 -18.06
C ASN A 172 -14.83 -9.98 -17.57
N TYR A 173 -14.56 -10.42 -16.35
CA TYR A 173 -15.28 -11.53 -15.73
C TYR A 173 -16.78 -11.26 -15.62
N ALA A 174 -17.17 -10.03 -15.26
CA ALA A 174 -18.55 -9.58 -15.22
C ALA A 174 -19.22 -9.58 -16.61
N LYS A 175 -18.44 -9.39 -17.70
CA LYS A 175 -18.90 -9.51 -19.08
C LYS A 175 -18.96 -10.96 -19.59
N GLY A 176 -18.69 -11.94 -18.73
CA GLY A 176 -18.74 -13.36 -19.10
C GLY A 176 -17.42 -13.95 -19.61
N TYR A 177 -16.33 -13.17 -19.66
CA TYR A 177 -15.02 -13.73 -20.02
C TYR A 177 -14.55 -14.72 -18.95
N ARG A 178 -13.93 -15.81 -19.38
CA ARG A 178 -13.36 -16.87 -18.54
C ARG A 178 -11.98 -17.26 -19.04
N LEU A 179 -11.17 -17.88 -18.18
CA LEU A 179 -9.91 -18.48 -18.62
C LEU A 179 -10.19 -19.59 -19.61
N LYS A 180 -9.43 -19.61 -20.72
CA LYS A 180 -9.45 -20.78 -21.61
C LYS A 180 -8.84 -21.95 -20.85
N LYS A 181 -9.61 -22.99 -20.60
CA LYS A 181 -9.05 -24.26 -20.15
C LYS A 181 -8.32 -24.85 -21.35
N TYR A 182 -7.01 -25.02 -21.22
CA TYR A 182 -6.27 -25.87 -22.14
C TYR A 182 -6.60 -27.30 -21.72
N GLU A 183 -7.33 -28.01 -22.57
CA GLU A 183 -7.43 -29.46 -22.47
C GLU A 183 -6.04 -30.02 -22.75
N ALA A 184 -5.48 -30.77 -21.79
CA ALA A 184 -4.16 -31.39 -21.89
C ALA A 184 -4.24 -32.63 -22.79
#